data_95bd270d2a9f50eada3983bbd27dca2e
#
_entry.id   95bd270d2a9f50eada3983bbd27dca2e
#
_cell.length_a   1.000
_cell.length_b   1.000
_cell.length_c   1.000
_cell.angle_alpha   90.00
_cell.angle_beta   90.00
_cell.angle_gamma   90.00
#
_symmetry.space_group_name_H-M   'P 1'
#
loop_
_entity.id
_entity.type
_entity.pdbx_description
1 polymer ?
#
loop_
_entity_poly.entity_id
_entity_poly.type
_entity_poly.pdbx_seq_one_letter_code
_entity_poly.pdbx_strand_id
1 'polypeptide(L)'
;MIVVSDTSVITNLATIQQLELLPQLYNQVTIPAVVYRELVEIDPPAPGTHEVQTAPWLEIREVANRAVTDRLRSEVRLDPGESEAITLALELNADLLLIDERRGRGVADRLGIRITGLLGILVEAKQKNLIANVTPCMDRLIAHASFRVSPALYKQILEMVDE
;
A
#
# COMPACT_ATOMS: atom_id res chain seq x y z
N MET A 1 9.59 -11.32 -8.19
CA MET A 1 8.40 -11.14 -7.33
C MET A 1 7.55 -10.01 -7.88
N ILE A 2 6.26 -10.25 -8.05
CA ILE A 2 5.30 -9.25 -8.54
C ILE A 2 4.58 -8.66 -7.33
N VAL A 3 4.72 -7.35 -7.13
CA VAL A 3 4.10 -6.62 -6.04
C VAL A 3 3.19 -5.54 -6.62
N VAL A 4 1.94 -5.53 -6.19
CA VAL A 4 0.94 -4.52 -6.58
C VAL A 4 0.61 -3.66 -5.35
N SER A 5 0.38 -2.36 -5.54
CA SER A 5 0.01 -1.46 -4.45
C SER A 5 -1.25 -0.65 -4.78
N ASP A 6 -2.02 -0.35 -3.73
CA ASP A 6 -3.08 0.66 -3.79
C ASP A 6 -2.52 2.07 -3.56
N THR A 7 -3.41 3.07 -3.57
CA THR A 7 -3.05 4.47 -3.40
C THR A 7 -2.59 4.81 -1.98
N SER A 8 -3.31 4.32 -0.96
CA SER A 8 -3.12 4.77 0.42
C SER A 8 -1.77 4.35 1.00
N VAL A 9 -1.27 3.17 0.67
CA VAL A 9 0.05 2.71 1.12
C VAL A 9 1.15 3.64 0.62
N ILE A 10 1.10 4.04 -0.65
CA ILE A 10 2.09 4.97 -1.23
C ILE A 10 2.00 6.35 -0.58
N THR A 11 0.79 6.91 -0.50
CA THR A 11 0.57 8.23 0.10
C THR A 11 1.04 8.27 1.56
N ASN A 12 0.71 7.26 2.33
CA ASN A 12 1.05 7.23 3.76
C ASN A 12 2.55 7.03 4.00
N LEU A 13 3.22 6.20 3.21
CA LEU A 13 4.69 6.08 3.27
C LEU A 13 5.37 7.39 2.87
N ALA A 14 4.87 8.07 1.85
CA ALA A 14 5.39 9.38 1.44
C ALA A 14 5.20 10.43 2.55
N THR A 15 4.04 10.42 3.22
CA THR A 15 3.75 11.33 4.33
C THR A 15 4.77 11.24 5.46
N ILE A 16 5.25 10.04 5.75
CA ILE A 16 6.28 9.83 6.78
C ILE A 16 7.71 9.79 6.22
N GLN A 17 7.88 10.16 4.95
CA GLN A 17 9.18 10.21 4.25
C GLN A 17 9.88 8.83 4.21
N GLN A 18 9.10 7.77 4.03
CA GLN A 18 9.60 6.39 3.96
C GLN A 18 9.22 5.67 2.66
N LEU A 19 8.91 6.43 1.61
CA LEU A 19 8.51 5.84 0.32
C LEU A 19 9.60 4.96 -0.29
N GLU A 20 10.87 5.29 -0.04
CA GLU A 20 12.03 4.51 -0.52
C GLU A 20 12.09 3.08 0.04
N LEU A 21 11.34 2.78 1.10
CA LEU A 21 11.23 1.40 1.59
C LEU A 21 10.66 0.46 0.53
N LEU A 22 9.79 0.96 -0.35
CA LEU A 22 9.17 0.13 -1.39
C LEU A 22 10.21 -0.46 -2.37
N PRO A 23 11.06 0.34 -3.03
CA PRO A 23 12.09 -0.24 -3.89
C PRO A 23 13.16 -1.01 -3.13
N GLN A 24 13.48 -0.62 -1.90
CA GLN A 24 14.44 -1.35 -1.06
C GLN A 24 13.96 -2.74 -0.66
N LEU A 25 12.65 -2.89 -0.39
CA LEU A 25 12.05 -4.16 0.00
C LEU A 25 11.69 -5.03 -1.21
N TYR A 26 11.14 -4.41 -2.25
CA TYR A 26 10.47 -5.15 -3.33
C TYR A 26 11.12 -4.96 -4.71
N ASN A 27 12.10 -4.09 -4.84
CA ASN A 27 12.78 -3.73 -6.06
C ASN A 27 11.88 -2.97 -7.06
N GLN A 28 10.75 -3.54 -7.45
CA GLN A 28 9.76 -2.92 -8.33
C GLN A 28 8.37 -3.10 -7.76
N VAL A 29 7.53 -2.07 -7.89
CA VAL A 29 6.11 -2.09 -7.50
C VAL A 29 5.27 -1.70 -8.70
N THR A 30 4.19 -2.44 -8.94
CA THR A 30 3.24 -2.17 -10.02
C THR A 30 1.98 -1.54 -9.44
N ILE A 31 1.46 -0.50 -10.07
CA ILE A 31 0.19 0.13 -9.70
C ILE A 31 -0.76 0.20 -10.90
N PRO A 32 -2.08 0.12 -10.66
CA PRO A 32 -3.06 0.40 -11.70
C PRO A 32 -2.99 1.87 -12.15
N ALA A 33 -3.37 2.11 -13.40
CA ALA A 33 -3.41 3.48 -13.94
C ALA A 33 -4.32 4.42 -13.12
N VAL A 34 -5.43 3.92 -12.54
CA VAL A 34 -6.29 4.74 -11.68
C VAL A 34 -5.57 5.17 -10.40
N VAL A 35 -4.75 4.29 -9.83
CA VAL A 35 -3.94 4.61 -8.65
C VAL A 35 -2.93 5.71 -8.99
N TYR A 36 -2.27 5.59 -10.14
CA TYR A 36 -1.36 6.64 -10.62
C TYR A 36 -2.09 8.00 -10.74
N ARG A 37 -3.26 8.03 -11.35
CA ARG A 37 -4.06 9.25 -11.46
C ARG A 37 -4.46 9.82 -10.10
N GLU A 38 -4.89 8.98 -9.17
CA GLU A 38 -5.20 9.40 -7.80
C GLU A 38 -4.01 10.05 -7.09
N LEU A 39 -2.78 9.58 -7.39
CA LEU A 39 -1.56 10.11 -6.78
C LEU A 39 -1.09 11.42 -7.42
N VAL A 40 -1.26 11.60 -8.73
CA VAL A 40 -0.67 12.72 -9.47
C VAL A 40 -1.68 13.79 -9.88
N GLU A 41 -2.96 13.45 -10.04
CA GLU A 41 -4.03 14.37 -10.46
C GLU A 41 -4.78 14.97 -9.25
N ILE A 42 -4.06 15.19 -8.17
CA ILE A 42 -4.62 15.79 -6.94
C ILE A 42 -4.16 17.24 -6.80
N ASP A 43 -5.11 18.13 -6.49
CA ASP A 43 -4.84 19.56 -6.30
C ASP A 43 -5.44 20.01 -4.95
N PRO A 44 -4.64 20.54 -4.01
CA PRO A 44 -3.18 20.70 -4.10
C PRO A 44 -2.44 19.35 -4.05
N PRO A 45 -1.17 19.29 -4.54
CA PRO A 45 -0.40 18.07 -4.53
C PRO A 45 -0.28 17.46 -3.13
N ALA A 46 -0.50 16.15 -3.04
CA ALA A 46 -0.35 15.38 -1.81
C ALA A 46 1.10 14.90 -1.64
N PRO A 47 1.47 14.43 -0.43
CA PRO A 47 2.74 13.73 -0.25
C PRO A 47 2.84 12.54 -1.22
N GLY A 48 3.98 12.41 -1.89
CA GLY A 48 4.24 11.35 -2.84
C GLY A 48 3.93 11.68 -4.30
N THR A 49 3.19 12.75 -4.59
CA THR A 49 2.83 13.13 -5.98
C THR A 49 4.08 13.31 -6.85
N HIS A 50 5.06 14.08 -6.39
CA HIS A 50 6.28 14.33 -7.15
C HIS A 50 7.16 13.08 -7.26
N GLU A 51 7.33 12.37 -6.17
CA GLU A 51 8.16 11.15 -6.11
C GLU A 51 7.62 10.07 -7.05
N VAL A 52 6.32 9.90 -7.11
CA VAL A 52 5.66 8.92 -8.00
C VAL A 52 5.88 9.26 -9.47
N GLN A 53 5.84 10.55 -9.82
CA GLN A 53 6.06 11.00 -11.20
C GLN A 53 7.48 10.69 -11.72
N THR A 54 8.45 10.58 -10.82
CA THR A 54 9.87 10.39 -11.16
C THR A 54 10.43 9.05 -10.69
N ALA A 55 9.60 8.16 -10.13
CA ALA A 55 10.02 6.89 -9.56
C ALA A 55 10.36 5.86 -10.65
N PRO A 56 11.64 5.47 -10.84
CA PRO A 56 12.00 4.47 -11.85
C PRO A 56 11.60 3.04 -11.47
N TRP A 57 11.32 2.82 -10.19
CA TRP A 57 10.92 1.52 -9.66
C TRP A 57 9.41 1.25 -9.74
N LEU A 58 8.64 2.26 -10.19
CA LEU A 58 7.19 2.17 -10.26
C LEU A 58 6.75 1.83 -11.69
N GLU A 59 6.02 0.73 -11.85
CA GLU A 59 5.41 0.34 -13.12
C GLU A 59 3.91 0.64 -13.08
N ILE A 60 3.39 1.25 -14.14
CA ILE A 60 1.97 1.58 -14.27
C ILE A 60 1.35 0.63 -15.29
N ARG A 61 0.23 -0.01 -14.92
CA ARG A 61 -0.52 -0.90 -15.79
C ARG A 61 -2.00 -0.63 -15.81
N GLU A 62 -2.61 -0.76 -16.98
CA GLU A 62 -4.06 -0.79 -17.11
C GLU A 62 -4.60 -2.16 -16.73
N VAL A 63 -5.76 -2.17 -16.08
CA VAL A 63 -6.50 -3.39 -15.80
C VAL A 63 -7.21 -3.86 -17.07
N ALA A 64 -7.10 -5.13 -17.41
CA ALA A 64 -7.77 -5.74 -18.56
C ALA A 64 -9.18 -6.22 -18.21
N ASN A 65 -9.37 -6.85 -17.06
CA ASN A 65 -10.65 -7.44 -16.64
C ASN A 65 -11.55 -6.43 -15.93
N ARG A 66 -12.22 -5.58 -16.70
CA ARG A 66 -13.15 -4.58 -16.19
C ARG A 66 -14.36 -5.18 -15.46
N ALA A 67 -14.80 -6.37 -15.82
CA ALA A 67 -15.92 -7.02 -15.16
C ALA A 67 -15.65 -7.31 -13.68
N VAL A 68 -14.43 -7.74 -13.34
CA VAL A 68 -14.03 -7.95 -11.93
C VAL A 68 -13.97 -6.61 -11.19
N THR A 69 -13.36 -5.61 -11.78
CA THR A 69 -13.27 -4.26 -11.18
C THR A 69 -14.68 -3.70 -10.92
N ASP A 70 -15.56 -3.75 -11.89
CA ASP A 70 -16.92 -3.21 -11.78
C ASP A 70 -17.71 -3.94 -10.68
N ARG A 71 -17.56 -5.24 -10.57
CA ARG A 71 -18.18 -6.03 -9.50
C ARG A 71 -17.67 -5.64 -8.11
N LEU A 72 -16.35 -5.46 -7.96
CA LEU A 72 -15.76 -5.02 -6.69
C LEU A 72 -16.25 -3.64 -6.29
N ARG A 73 -16.45 -2.74 -7.25
CA ARG A 73 -16.98 -1.40 -6.99
C ARG A 73 -18.46 -1.41 -6.64
N SER A 74 -19.29 -2.14 -7.38
CA SER A 74 -20.74 -2.11 -7.24
C SER A 74 -21.26 -3.02 -6.13
N GLU A 75 -20.77 -4.25 -6.02
CA GLU A 75 -21.26 -5.23 -5.06
C GLU A 75 -20.57 -5.12 -3.70
N VAL A 76 -19.27 -4.88 -3.69
CA VAL A 76 -18.46 -4.79 -2.47
C VAL A 76 -18.24 -3.35 -2.01
N ARG A 77 -18.48 -2.38 -2.89
CA ARG A 77 -18.33 -0.94 -2.63
C ARG A 77 -16.90 -0.53 -2.27
N LEU A 78 -15.93 -1.17 -2.91
CA LEU A 78 -14.55 -0.71 -2.82
C LEU A 78 -14.36 0.55 -3.66
N ASP A 79 -13.41 1.39 -3.28
CA ASP A 79 -13.07 2.54 -4.10
C ASP A 79 -12.36 2.12 -5.42
N PRO A 80 -12.23 3.04 -6.40
CA PRO A 80 -11.62 2.69 -7.68
C PRO A 80 -10.19 2.16 -7.57
N GLY A 81 -9.36 2.78 -6.73
CA GLY A 81 -7.97 2.38 -6.53
C GLY A 81 -7.83 0.99 -5.95
N GLU A 82 -8.58 0.69 -4.89
CA GLU A 82 -8.60 -0.64 -4.27
C GLU A 82 -9.13 -1.71 -5.23
N SER A 83 -10.22 -1.40 -5.92
CA SER A 83 -10.85 -2.34 -6.88
C SER A 83 -9.89 -2.71 -8.00
N GLU A 84 -9.21 -1.74 -8.58
CA GLU A 84 -8.24 -2.00 -9.64
C GLU A 84 -6.96 -2.66 -9.11
N ALA A 85 -6.50 -2.31 -7.91
CA ALA A 85 -5.33 -2.96 -7.31
C ALA A 85 -5.58 -4.46 -7.08
N ILE A 86 -6.74 -4.82 -6.55
CA ILE A 86 -7.14 -6.22 -6.37
C ILE A 86 -7.26 -6.94 -7.73
N THR A 87 -7.93 -6.32 -8.70
CA THR A 87 -8.08 -6.88 -10.05
C THR A 87 -6.72 -7.10 -10.70
N LEU A 88 -5.84 -6.12 -10.64
CA LEU A 88 -4.50 -6.22 -11.21
C LEU A 88 -3.67 -7.31 -10.53
N ALA A 89 -3.78 -7.44 -9.22
CA ALA A 89 -3.09 -8.50 -8.46
C ALA A 89 -3.56 -9.89 -8.92
N LEU A 90 -4.85 -10.07 -9.20
CA LEU A 90 -5.39 -11.32 -9.76
C LEU A 90 -4.86 -11.57 -11.18
N GLU A 91 -4.93 -10.57 -12.05
CA GLU A 91 -4.48 -10.70 -13.46
C GLU A 91 -3.00 -11.07 -13.57
N LEU A 92 -2.16 -10.44 -12.75
CA LEU A 92 -0.72 -10.66 -12.76
C LEU A 92 -0.30 -11.87 -11.93
N ASN A 93 -1.23 -12.52 -11.24
CA ASN A 93 -0.91 -13.54 -10.24
C ASN A 93 0.16 -13.02 -9.27
N ALA A 94 -0.08 -11.85 -8.70
CA ALA A 94 0.88 -11.13 -7.88
C ALA A 94 1.29 -11.94 -6.65
N ASP A 95 2.56 -11.84 -6.30
CA ASP A 95 3.10 -12.47 -5.09
C ASP A 95 2.66 -11.74 -3.82
N LEU A 96 2.38 -10.43 -3.95
CA LEU A 96 2.01 -9.59 -2.83
C LEU A 96 1.17 -8.39 -3.29
N LEU A 97 0.11 -8.08 -2.53
CA LEU A 97 -0.66 -6.85 -2.66
C LEU A 97 -0.48 -5.99 -1.42
N LEU A 98 -0.07 -4.76 -1.63
CA LEU A 98 0.06 -3.75 -0.56
C LEU A 98 -1.27 -3.02 -0.44
N ILE A 99 -1.98 -3.24 0.66
CA ILE A 99 -3.32 -2.69 0.89
C ILE A 99 -3.59 -2.58 2.39
N ASP A 100 -4.14 -1.44 2.83
CA ASP A 100 -4.40 -1.18 4.24
C ASP A 100 -5.89 -1.18 4.62
N GLU A 101 -6.75 -0.72 3.73
CA GLU A 101 -8.18 -0.63 4.03
C GLU A 101 -8.76 -1.99 4.42
N ARG A 102 -9.43 -2.04 5.56
CA ARG A 102 -9.96 -3.27 6.15
C ARG A 102 -10.85 -4.05 5.18
N ARG A 103 -11.74 -3.35 4.46
CA ARG A 103 -12.66 -3.98 3.51
C ARG A 103 -11.92 -4.58 2.32
N GLY A 104 -10.99 -3.82 1.74
CA GLY A 104 -10.15 -4.31 0.64
C GLY A 104 -9.28 -5.48 1.05
N ARG A 105 -8.68 -5.44 2.23
CA ARG A 105 -7.89 -6.55 2.80
C ARG A 105 -8.73 -7.83 2.93
N GLY A 106 -9.95 -7.70 3.46
CA GLY A 106 -10.86 -8.83 3.62
C GLY A 106 -11.27 -9.46 2.28
N VAL A 107 -11.47 -8.65 1.26
CA VAL A 107 -11.79 -9.13 -0.10
C VAL A 107 -10.57 -9.84 -0.70
N ALA A 108 -9.40 -9.23 -0.65
CA ALA A 108 -8.17 -9.80 -1.19
C ALA A 108 -7.83 -11.15 -0.53
N ASP A 109 -7.99 -11.23 0.79
CA ASP A 109 -7.76 -12.46 1.55
C ASP A 109 -8.71 -13.58 1.10
N ARG A 110 -10.00 -13.28 0.94
CA ARG A 110 -10.99 -14.27 0.43
C ARG A 110 -10.68 -14.72 -1.00
N LEU A 111 -10.02 -13.90 -1.79
CA LEU A 111 -9.58 -14.23 -3.15
C LEU A 111 -8.23 -14.96 -3.19
N GLY A 112 -7.66 -15.25 -2.03
CA GLY A 112 -6.38 -15.96 -1.93
C GLY A 112 -5.15 -15.11 -2.28
N ILE A 113 -5.29 -13.79 -2.28
CA ILE A 113 -4.17 -12.87 -2.54
C ILE A 113 -3.40 -12.64 -1.24
N ARG A 114 -2.10 -12.85 -1.29
CA ARG A 114 -1.23 -12.50 -0.15
C ARG A 114 -1.16 -10.99 -0.01
N ILE A 115 -1.43 -10.49 1.19
CA ILE A 115 -1.51 -9.05 1.46
C ILE A 115 -0.55 -8.63 2.58
N THR A 116 -0.13 -7.36 2.54
CA THR A 116 0.51 -6.68 3.66
C THR A 116 0.07 -5.21 3.68
N GLY A 117 0.05 -4.62 4.87
CA GLY A 117 -0.24 -3.20 5.06
C GLY A 117 0.98 -2.43 5.54
N LEU A 118 0.77 -1.16 5.90
CA LEU A 118 1.84 -0.26 6.36
C LEU A 118 2.63 -0.82 7.53
N LEU A 119 1.96 -1.34 8.55
CA LEU A 119 2.65 -1.89 9.73
C LEU A 119 3.50 -3.11 9.36
N GLY A 120 3.00 -3.98 8.49
CA GLY A 120 3.77 -5.12 7.98
C GLY A 120 5.01 -4.70 7.21
N ILE A 121 4.90 -3.65 6.39
CA ILE A 121 6.03 -3.06 5.65
C ILE A 121 7.09 -2.53 6.63
N LEU A 122 6.68 -1.80 7.68
CA LEU A 122 7.60 -1.26 8.68
C LEU A 122 8.30 -2.38 9.47
N VAL A 123 7.57 -3.42 9.86
CA VAL A 123 8.15 -4.59 10.55
C VAL A 123 9.19 -5.27 9.66
N GLU A 124 8.86 -5.52 8.40
CA GLU A 124 9.78 -6.11 7.43
C GLU A 124 11.02 -5.23 7.21
N ALA A 125 10.84 -3.91 7.11
CA ALA A 125 11.94 -2.96 6.98
C ALA A 125 12.89 -3.00 8.18
N LYS A 126 12.36 -3.11 9.40
CA LYS A 126 13.15 -3.29 10.62
C LYS A 126 13.94 -4.61 10.58
N GLN A 127 13.28 -5.70 10.23
CA GLN A 127 13.92 -7.02 10.16
C GLN A 127 15.07 -7.07 9.15
N LYS A 128 14.96 -6.28 8.08
CA LYS A 128 16.00 -6.12 7.05
C LYS A 128 17.00 -5.01 7.33
N ASN A 129 16.94 -4.39 8.51
CA ASN A 129 17.81 -3.27 8.93
C ASN A 129 17.75 -2.05 8.02
N LEU A 130 16.60 -1.82 7.35
CA LEU A 130 16.37 -0.64 6.51
C LEU A 130 15.96 0.58 7.34
N ILE A 131 15.34 0.35 8.49
CA ILE A 131 15.03 1.37 9.49
C ILE A 131 15.56 0.92 10.87
N ALA A 132 15.94 1.89 11.69
CA ALA A 132 16.44 1.60 13.03
C ALA A 132 15.31 1.21 13.99
N ASN A 133 14.19 1.93 13.95
CA ASN A 133 13.04 1.73 14.83
C ASN A 133 11.72 1.90 14.10
N VAL A 134 10.74 1.07 14.44
CA VAL A 134 9.38 1.15 13.91
C VAL A 134 8.56 2.21 14.65
N THR A 135 8.78 2.39 15.94
CA THR A 135 8.02 3.31 16.79
C THR A 135 7.92 4.74 16.23
N PRO A 136 9.01 5.41 15.82
CA PRO A 136 8.91 6.76 15.25
C PRO A 136 8.08 6.80 13.96
N CYS A 137 8.14 5.76 13.15
CA CYS A 137 7.35 5.66 11.92
C CYS A 137 5.86 5.51 12.23
N MET A 138 5.49 4.66 13.17
CA MET A 138 4.09 4.52 13.63
C MET A 138 3.56 5.82 14.20
N ASP A 139 4.33 6.49 15.04
CA ASP A 139 3.92 7.76 15.66
C ASP A 139 3.69 8.84 14.59
N ARG A 140 4.51 8.91 13.56
CA ARG A 140 4.30 9.82 12.43
C ARG A 140 3.05 9.45 11.62
N LEU A 141 2.79 8.18 11.37
CA LEU A 141 1.57 7.73 10.69
C LEU A 141 0.33 8.18 11.45
N ILE A 142 0.33 8.00 12.77
CA ILE A 142 -0.79 8.40 13.63
C ILE A 142 -0.94 9.93 13.63
N ALA A 143 0.16 10.68 13.74
CA ALA A 143 0.13 12.14 13.86
C ALA A 143 -0.18 12.85 12.53
N HIS A 144 0.31 12.34 11.39
CA HIS A 144 0.33 13.08 10.13
C HIS A 144 -0.43 12.42 8.98
N ALA A 145 -0.72 11.12 9.06
CA ALA A 145 -1.41 10.38 7.99
C ALA A 145 -2.84 9.97 8.36
N SER A 146 -3.36 10.42 9.50
CA SER A 146 -4.66 10.02 10.04
C SER A 146 -4.80 8.49 10.14
N PHE A 147 -3.69 7.80 10.31
CA PHE A 147 -3.64 6.36 10.41
C PHE A 147 -4.01 5.91 11.81
N ARG A 148 -4.92 4.94 11.90
CA ARG A 148 -5.42 4.47 13.20
C ARG A 148 -4.76 3.16 13.58
N VAL A 149 -4.20 3.14 14.78
CA VAL A 149 -3.62 1.94 15.40
C VAL A 149 -4.23 1.81 16.79
N SER A 150 -4.88 0.66 17.07
CA SER A 150 -5.39 0.41 18.42
C SER A 150 -4.24 0.28 19.41
N PRO A 151 -4.45 0.62 20.69
CA PRO A 151 -3.41 0.43 21.72
C PRO A 151 -2.89 -1.01 21.78
N ALA A 152 -3.76 -1.99 21.60
CA ALA A 152 -3.38 -3.41 21.59
C ALA A 152 -2.48 -3.75 20.40
N LEU A 153 -2.82 -3.28 19.19
CA LEU A 153 -2.02 -3.50 17.99
C LEU A 153 -0.68 -2.76 18.09
N TYR A 154 -0.68 -1.53 18.58
CA TYR A 154 0.55 -0.76 18.81
C TYR A 154 1.53 -1.54 19.69
N LYS A 155 1.06 -2.03 20.83
CA LYS A 155 1.86 -2.84 21.75
C LYS A 155 2.37 -4.13 21.08
N GLN A 156 1.50 -4.81 20.35
CA GLN A 156 1.86 -6.03 19.64
C GLN A 156 2.99 -5.78 18.63
N ILE A 157 2.94 -4.69 17.89
CA ILE A 157 4.00 -4.33 16.93
C ILE A 157 5.32 -4.07 17.66
N LEU A 158 5.30 -3.32 18.78
CA LEU A 158 6.52 -3.09 19.58
C LEU A 158 7.15 -4.41 20.05
N GLU A 159 6.34 -5.33 20.53
CA GLU A 159 6.82 -6.65 20.96
C GLU A 159 7.44 -7.45 19.80
N MET A 160 6.85 -7.37 18.61
CA MET A 160 7.37 -8.05 17.41
C MET A 160 8.74 -7.55 16.96
N VAL A 161 9.07 -6.28 17.24
CA VAL A 161 10.31 -5.63 16.79
C VAL A 161 11.28 -5.32 17.93
N ASP A 162 11.01 -5.81 19.13
CA ASP A 162 11.82 -5.60 20.34
C ASP A 162 12.04 -4.11 20.67
N GLU A 163 10.96 -3.34 20.64
CA GLU A 163 10.94 -1.91 20.99
C GLU A 163 10.09 -1.57 22.22
#